data_ef39cd3781c07abdd8293b6a58505ef4
#
_entry.id   ef39cd3781c07abdd8293b6a58505ef4
#
_cell.length_a   1.000
_cell.length_b   1.000
_cell.length_c   1.000
_cell.angle_alpha   90.00
_cell.angle_beta   90.00
_cell.angle_gamma   90.00
#
_symmetry.space_group_name_H-M   'P 1'
#
loop_
_entity.id
_entity.type
_entity.pdbx_description
1 polymer ?
#
loop_
_entity_poly.entity_id
_entity_poly.type
_entity_poly.pdbx_seq_one_letter_code
_entity_poly.pdbx_strand_id
1 'polypeptide(L)'
;MTKNFINRLDQDLSNLKVSHLHREVRLYKDFEYNLASNDYFQLRFHPKVIAGAREACEKYGSGSGASPLLSGFLPCHKELLDEILNWKQKPFGMLFNSGFVANQAILKHLPGKKDFVLADRLIHHSLAQALLRCPAKFKRYSHLDMDELENLLQKNNDNFDTIFVVTESVFSMDGDYPNLKKLVALKNKYPF
;
A
#
# COMPACT_ATOMS: atom_id res chain seq x y z
N MET A 1 -11.75 -11.84 31.26
CA MET A 1 -11.68 -12.69 30.05
C MET A 1 -12.03 -14.12 30.43
N THR A 2 -12.78 -14.84 29.57
CA THR A 2 -13.12 -16.24 29.86
C THR A 2 -11.91 -17.14 29.68
N LYS A 3 -11.79 -18.19 30.50
CA LYS A 3 -10.69 -19.19 30.46
C LYS A 3 -10.53 -19.77 29.04
N ASN A 4 -11.66 -20.03 28.35
CA ASN A 4 -11.64 -20.57 26.97
C ASN A 4 -11.01 -19.59 25.94
N PHE A 5 -11.18 -18.27 26.13
CA PHE A 5 -10.57 -17.28 25.25
C PHE A 5 -9.04 -17.26 25.40
N ILE A 6 -8.56 -17.31 26.65
CA ILE A 6 -7.12 -17.34 26.93
C ILE A 6 -6.48 -18.62 26.36
N ASN A 7 -7.09 -19.78 26.63
CA ASN A 7 -6.58 -21.06 26.10
C ASN A 7 -6.50 -21.07 24.56
N ARG A 8 -7.49 -20.44 23.87
CA ARG A 8 -7.44 -20.30 22.41
C ARG A 8 -6.28 -19.43 21.96
N LEU A 9 -6.04 -18.28 22.60
CA LEU A 9 -4.91 -17.42 22.27
C LEU A 9 -3.57 -18.10 22.48
N ASP A 10 -3.41 -18.86 23.57
CA ASP A 10 -2.20 -19.62 23.84
C ASP A 10 -1.95 -20.70 22.76
N GLN A 11 -3.03 -21.36 22.34
CA GLN A 11 -2.94 -22.35 21.25
C GLN A 11 -2.57 -21.68 19.91
N ASP A 12 -3.18 -20.53 19.57
CA ASP A 12 -2.89 -19.77 18.35
C ASP A 12 -1.43 -19.31 18.33
N LEU A 13 -0.93 -18.79 19.47
CA LEU A 13 0.47 -18.39 19.60
C LEU A 13 1.43 -19.58 19.47
N SER A 14 1.07 -20.74 20.05
CA SER A 14 1.85 -21.95 19.93
C SER A 14 1.92 -22.43 18.49
N ASN A 15 0.80 -22.41 17.77
CA ASN A 15 0.74 -22.76 16.35
C ASN A 15 1.61 -21.83 15.49
N LEU A 16 1.59 -20.52 15.76
CA LEU A 16 2.46 -19.56 15.08
C LEU A 16 3.95 -19.84 15.34
N LYS A 17 4.32 -20.24 16.55
CA LYS A 17 5.71 -20.60 16.87
C LYS A 17 6.13 -21.87 16.14
N VAL A 18 5.30 -22.91 16.14
CA VAL A 18 5.57 -24.18 15.44
C VAL A 18 5.71 -23.97 13.92
N SER A 19 4.89 -23.09 13.34
CA SER A 19 4.94 -22.77 11.91
C SER A 19 6.02 -21.74 11.54
N HIS A 20 6.84 -21.29 12.47
CA HIS A 20 7.84 -20.21 12.27
C HIS A 20 7.27 -18.87 11.77
N LEU A 21 5.98 -18.62 12.03
CA LEU A 21 5.30 -17.36 11.67
C LEU A 21 5.16 -16.40 12.84
N HIS A 22 5.59 -16.79 14.04
CA HIS A 22 5.56 -15.93 15.21
C HIS A 22 6.52 -14.75 15.04
N ARG A 23 6.01 -13.54 15.23
CA ARG A 23 6.77 -12.29 15.17
C ARG A 23 6.76 -11.61 16.52
N GLU A 24 7.91 -11.16 16.96
CA GLU A 24 8.09 -10.39 18.19
C GLU A 24 8.55 -8.98 17.88
N VAL A 25 8.03 -8.03 18.64
CA VAL A 25 8.59 -6.67 18.64
C VAL A 25 9.88 -6.71 19.45
N ARG A 26 10.98 -6.42 18.81
CA ARG A 26 12.31 -6.39 19.43
C ARG A 26 12.88 -4.99 19.41
N LEU A 27 13.50 -4.60 20.52
CA LEU A 27 14.29 -3.38 20.56
C LEU A 27 15.67 -3.69 19.98
N TYR A 28 15.94 -3.13 18.82
CA TYR A 28 17.25 -3.21 18.20
C TYR A 28 18.03 -1.94 18.54
N LYS A 29 19.24 -2.11 19.07
CA LYS A 29 20.22 -1.05 19.32
C LYS A 29 21.44 -1.31 18.47
N ASP A 30 22.07 -0.25 18.03
CA ASP A 30 23.41 -0.31 17.42
C ASP A 30 23.53 -1.21 16.17
N PHE A 31 22.84 -0.82 15.10
CA PHE A 31 23.11 -1.42 13.80
C PHE A 31 24.33 -0.75 13.16
N GLU A 32 25.28 -1.53 12.72
CA GLU A 32 26.29 -1.06 11.76
C GLU A 32 25.63 -0.77 10.41
N TYR A 33 24.73 -1.66 9.95
CA TYR A 33 23.93 -1.50 8.74
C TYR A 33 22.49 -1.94 9.00
N ASN A 34 21.52 -1.06 8.74
CA ASN A 34 20.10 -1.41 8.86
C ASN A 34 19.48 -1.65 7.48
N LEU A 35 19.56 -2.89 7.00
CA LEU A 35 18.99 -3.29 5.71
C LEU A 35 17.47 -3.49 5.74
N ALA A 36 16.84 -3.44 6.91
CA ALA A 36 15.39 -3.55 7.06
C ALA A 36 14.68 -2.19 7.04
N SER A 37 15.43 -1.08 6.96
CA SER A 37 14.87 0.27 6.93
C SER A 37 14.37 0.64 5.53
N ASN A 38 13.18 1.26 5.46
CA ASN A 38 12.68 1.92 4.25
C ASN A 38 13.26 3.34 4.06
N ASP A 39 13.98 3.86 5.05
CA ASP A 39 14.61 5.17 5.01
C ASP A 39 15.99 5.08 4.34
N TYR A 40 16.00 4.74 3.04
CA TYR A 40 17.21 4.48 2.25
C TYR A 40 18.19 5.66 2.21
N PHE A 41 17.70 6.89 2.29
CA PHE A 41 18.52 8.11 2.29
C PHE A 41 18.74 8.68 3.68
N GLN A 42 18.30 7.99 4.73
CA GLN A 42 18.37 8.44 6.12
C GLN A 42 17.78 9.85 6.35
N LEU A 43 16.74 10.18 5.60
CA LEU A 43 16.10 11.49 5.63
C LEU A 43 15.54 11.85 7.00
N ARG A 44 15.17 10.88 7.83
CA ARG A 44 14.74 11.10 9.21
C ARG A 44 15.78 11.83 10.08
N PHE A 45 17.06 11.76 9.71
CA PHE A 45 18.16 12.45 10.40
C PHE A 45 18.65 13.69 9.67
N HIS A 46 18.09 13.99 8.50
CA HIS A 46 18.53 15.11 7.70
C HIS A 46 18.20 16.45 8.40
N PRO A 47 19.18 17.36 8.58
CA PRO A 47 18.98 18.60 9.37
C PRO A 47 17.80 19.45 8.90
N LYS A 48 17.61 19.60 7.59
CA LYS A 48 16.47 20.36 7.02
C LYS A 48 15.13 19.71 7.33
N VAL A 49 15.03 18.37 7.32
CA VAL A 49 13.80 17.64 7.65
C VAL A 49 13.47 17.84 9.14
N ILE A 50 14.48 17.73 10.01
CA ILE A 50 14.30 17.97 11.45
C ILE A 50 13.90 19.44 11.71
N ALA A 51 14.53 20.40 11.04
CA ALA A 51 14.19 21.82 11.19
C ALA A 51 12.75 22.10 10.77
N GLY A 52 12.33 21.60 9.60
CA GLY A 52 10.94 21.75 9.13
C GLY A 52 9.92 21.10 10.07
N ALA A 53 10.23 19.94 10.64
CA ALA A 53 9.36 19.29 11.64
C ALA A 53 9.22 20.15 12.91
N ARG A 54 10.31 20.77 13.41
CA ARG A 54 10.26 21.68 14.56
C ARG A 54 9.40 22.91 14.26
N GLU A 55 9.65 23.58 13.15
CA GLU A 55 8.86 24.73 12.70
C GLU A 55 7.37 24.42 12.58
N ALA A 56 7.03 23.28 11.98
CA ALA A 56 5.64 22.83 11.87
C ALA A 56 5.00 22.57 13.25
N CYS A 57 5.74 21.96 14.18
CA CYS A 57 5.26 21.74 15.54
C CYS A 57 5.04 23.05 16.30
N GLU A 58 5.93 24.03 16.15
CA GLU A 58 5.79 25.35 16.79
C GLU A 58 4.59 26.14 16.22
N LYS A 59 4.36 26.05 14.91
CA LYS A 59 3.31 26.79 14.21
C LYS A 59 1.94 26.14 14.31
N TYR A 60 1.85 24.82 14.25
CA TYR A 60 0.59 24.07 14.10
C TYR A 60 0.28 23.13 15.27
N GLY A 61 1.22 22.97 16.22
CA GLY A 61 1.12 21.99 17.28
C GLY A 61 1.60 20.60 16.84
N SER A 62 1.53 19.64 17.76
CA SER A 62 2.02 18.26 17.55
C SER A 62 1.06 17.36 16.76
N GLY A 63 -0.06 17.88 16.28
CA GLY A 63 -1.05 17.14 15.52
C GLY A 63 -2.20 18.01 15.02
N SER A 64 -3.06 17.43 14.18
CA SER A 64 -4.13 18.17 13.50
C SER A 64 -5.33 18.50 14.37
N GLY A 65 -5.50 17.89 15.53
CA GLY A 65 -6.62 18.11 16.46
C GLY A 65 -7.98 17.56 15.99
N ALA A 66 -8.15 17.27 14.70
CA ALA A 66 -9.39 16.75 14.11
C ALA A 66 -9.13 15.98 12.82
N SER A 67 -10.18 15.35 12.26
CA SER A 67 -10.09 14.76 10.94
C SER A 67 -9.99 15.82 9.83
N PRO A 68 -9.36 15.51 8.67
CA PRO A 68 -9.24 16.44 7.55
C PRO A 68 -10.60 16.96 7.01
N LEU A 69 -11.67 16.18 7.13
CA LEU A 69 -13.02 16.56 6.69
C LEU A 69 -13.70 17.59 7.62
N LEU A 70 -13.15 17.82 8.80
CA LEU A 70 -13.63 18.84 9.74
C LEU A 70 -12.67 20.01 9.79
N SER A 71 -11.80 20.06 10.78
CA SER A 71 -10.84 21.16 10.97
C SER A 71 -9.37 20.72 10.95
N GLY A 72 -9.10 19.43 10.68
CA GLY A 72 -7.75 18.87 10.76
C GLY A 72 -6.95 18.92 9.46
N PHE A 73 -7.44 19.55 8.39
CA PHE A 73 -6.66 19.79 7.17
C PHE A 73 -5.97 21.16 7.28
N LEU A 74 -4.75 21.14 7.81
CA LEU A 74 -3.96 22.35 8.09
C LEU A 74 -3.26 22.88 6.84
N PRO A 75 -2.80 24.16 6.82
CA PRO A 75 -2.06 24.72 5.69
C PRO A 75 -0.85 23.87 5.26
N CYS A 76 -0.08 23.32 6.18
CA CYS A 76 1.05 22.45 5.86
C CYS A 76 0.65 21.16 5.10
N HIS A 77 -0.55 20.64 5.32
CA HIS A 77 -1.05 19.52 4.53
C HIS A 77 -1.35 19.94 3.09
N LYS A 78 -1.91 21.15 2.90
CA LYS A 78 -2.19 21.69 1.56
C LYS A 78 -0.89 21.92 0.79
N GLU A 79 0.08 22.57 1.42
CA GLU A 79 1.40 22.83 0.85
C GLU A 79 2.09 21.52 0.43
N LEU A 80 2.12 20.52 1.32
CA LEU A 80 2.67 19.19 1.00
C LEU A 80 1.94 18.53 -0.17
N LEU A 81 0.61 18.60 -0.19
CA LEU A 81 -0.18 18.00 -1.26
C LEU A 81 0.14 18.67 -2.62
N ASP A 82 0.22 20.00 -2.66
CA ASP A 82 0.53 20.74 -3.88
C ASP A 82 1.93 20.42 -4.41
N GLU A 83 2.92 20.33 -3.53
CA GLU A 83 4.29 19.93 -3.90
C GLU A 83 4.34 18.51 -4.47
N ILE A 84 3.62 17.55 -3.86
CA ILE A 84 3.55 16.17 -4.36
C ILE A 84 2.83 16.12 -5.71
N LEU A 85 1.73 16.86 -5.88
CA LEU A 85 0.97 16.92 -7.14
C LEU A 85 1.84 17.51 -8.26
N ASN A 86 2.55 18.59 -7.97
CA ASN A 86 3.49 19.19 -8.90
C ASN A 86 4.62 18.22 -9.27
N TRP A 87 5.26 17.59 -8.28
CA TRP A 87 6.30 16.60 -8.53
C TRP A 87 5.81 15.40 -9.37
N LYS A 88 4.62 14.90 -9.08
CA LYS A 88 4.03 13.73 -9.77
C LYS A 88 3.30 14.09 -11.06
N GLN A 89 3.20 15.38 -11.39
CA GLN A 89 2.46 15.87 -12.55
C GLN A 89 1.03 15.32 -12.59
N LYS A 90 0.33 15.42 -11.45
CA LYS A 90 -1.05 14.96 -11.30
C LYS A 90 -1.97 16.12 -10.92
N PRO A 91 -3.21 16.16 -11.46
CA PRO A 91 -4.14 17.26 -11.17
C PRO A 91 -4.80 17.14 -9.77
N PHE A 92 -4.87 15.94 -9.22
CA PHE A 92 -5.54 15.66 -7.95
C PHE A 92 -4.78 14.65 -7.11
N GLY A 93 -4.96 14.72 -5.80
CA GLY A 93 -4.39 13.78 -4.84
C GLY A 93 -5.10 13.82 -3.50
N MET A 94 -4.78 12.87 -2.66
CA MET A 94 -5.29 12.76 -1.30
C MET A 94 -4.16 12.27 -0.39
N LEU A 95 -4.03 12.87 0.78
CA LEU A 95 -3.09 12.45 1.80
C LEU A 95 -3.72 11.40 2.74
N PHE A 96 -2.96 10.38 3.06
CA PHE A 96 -3.32 9.36 4.04
C PHE A 96 -2.21 9.27 5.10
N ASN A 97 -2.58 8.86 6.31
CA ASN A 97 -1.64 8.67 7.42
C ASN A 97 -0.73 7.43 7.25
N SER A 98 -1.03 6.55 6.30
CA SER A 98 -0.18 5.43 5.94
C SER A 98 -0.51 4.89 4.54
N GLY A 99 0.49 4.27 3.88
CA GLY A 99 0.27 3.54 2.63
C GLY A 99 -0.70 2.37 2.78
N PHE A 100 -0.75 1.75 3.96
CA PHE A 100 -1.70 0.68 4.25
C PHE A 100 -3.15 1.17 4.10
N VAL A 101 -3.48 2.30 4.71
CA VAL A 101 -4.82 2.91 4.63
C VAL A 101 -5.11 3.39 3.21
N ALA A 102 -4.13 3.99 2.52
CA ALA A 102 -4.28 4.41 1.12
C ALA A 102 -4.65 3.23 0.21
N ASN A 103 -3.92 2.13 0.30
CA ASN A 103 -4.18 0.91 -0.48
C ASN A 103 -5.56 0.32 -0.18
N GLN A 104 -5.97 0.30 1.10
CA GLN A 104 -7.31 -0.13 1.51
C GLN A 104 -8.40 0.75 0.91
N ALA A 105 -8.23 2.07 0.95
CA ALA A 105 -9.20 3.01 0.42
C ALA A 105 -9.36 2.87 -1.10
N ILE A 106 -8.25 2.78 -1.85
CA ILE A 106 -8.26 2.67 -3.30
C ILE A 106 -9.04 1.44 -3.75
N LEU A 107 -8.65 0.25 -3.32
CA LEU A 107 -9.25 -1.00 -3.81
C LEU A 107 -10.66 -1.26 -3.26
N LYS A 108 -11.00 -0.67 -2.11
CA LYS A 108 -12.34 -0.79 -1.55
C LYS A 108 -13.36 0.13 -2.24
N HIS A 109 -12.93 1.27 -2.79
CA HIS A 109 -13.85 2.31 -3.22
C HIS A 109 -13.80 2.63 -4.72
N LEU A 110 -12.67 2.42 -5.42
CA LEU A 110 -12.61 2.71 -6.85
C LEU A 110 -13.26 1.63 -7.71
N PRO A 111 -12.97 0.32 -7.54
CA PRO A 111 -13.62 -0.70 -8.34
C PRO A 111 -15.08 -0.91 -7.89
N GLY A 112 -16.01 -0.93 -8.84
CA GLY A 112 -17.43 -1.22 -8.61
C GLY A 112 -17.77 -2.69 -8.83
N LYS A 113 -19.04 -3.05 -8.60
CA LYS A 113 -19.53 -4.45 -8.74
C LYS A 113 -19.44 -5.02 -10.15
N LYS A 114 -19.40 -4.15 -11.16
CA LYS A 114 -19.30 -4.53 -12.57
C LYS A 114 -17.88 -4.53 -13.11
N ASP A 115 -16.92 -4.15 -12.29
CA ASP A 115 -15.50 -4.13 -12.63
C ASP A 115 -14.82 -5.45 -12.29
N PHE A 116 -13.60 -5.61 -12.79
CA PHE A 116 -12.78 -6.78 -12.54
C PHE A 116 -11.37 -6.35 -12.10
N VAL A 117 -10.82 -7.00 -11.09
CA VAL A 117 -9.48 -6.72 -10.60
C VAL A 117 -8.57 -7.91 -10.88
N LEU A 118 -7.51 -7.67 -11.65
CA LEU A 118 -6.42 -8.61 -11.86
C LEU A 118 -5.24 -8.20 -10.98
N ALA A 119 -4.84 -9.06 -10.06
CA ALA A 119 -3.79 -8.73 -9.10
C ALA A 119 -2.66 -9.75 -9.13
N ASP A 120 -1.43 -9.27 -9.08
CA ASP A 120 -0.27 -10.15 -8.89
C ASP A 120 -0.41 -10.96 -7.59
N ARG A 121 0.07 -12.18 -7.60
CA ARG A 121 -0.05 -13.09 -6.45
C ARG A 121 0.72 -12.61 -5.22
N LEU A 122 1.80 -11.87 -5.40
CA LEU A 122 2.68 -11.42 -4.31
C LEU A 122 2.51 -9.95 -3.93
N ILE A 123 1.41 -9.29 -4.34
CA ILE A 123 1.12 -7.92 -3.90
C ILE A 123 1.16 -7.79 -2.39
N HIS A 124 1.55 -6.60 -1.93
CA HIS A 124 1.64 -6.27 -0.50
C HIS A 124 0.37 -6.64 0.26
N HIS A 125 0.53 -7.07 1.49
CA HIS A 125 -0.56 -7.52 2.37
C HIS A 125 -1.73 -6.52 2.45
N SER A 126 -1.46 -5.20 2.45
CA SER A 126 -2.51 -4.18 2.45
C SER A 126 -3.42 -4.24 1.22
N LEU A 127 -2.86 -4.48 0.03
CA LEU A 127 -3.60 -4.66 -1.21
C LEU A 127 -4.37 -5.99 -1.21
N ALA A 128 -3.72 -7.07 -0.78
CA ALA A 128 -4.36 -8.38 -0.66
C ALA A 128 -5.57 -8.36 0.29
N GLN A 129 -5.46 -7.68 1.44
CA GLN A 129 -6.58 -7.51 2.37
C GLN A 129 -7.68 -6.60 1.80
N ALA A 130 -7.31 -5.59 1.01
CA ALA A 130 -8.28 -4.72 0.35
C ALA A 130 -9.11 -5.47 -0.69
N LEU A 131 -8.50 -6.39 -1.46
CA LEU A 131 -9.18 -7.23 -2.44
C LEU A 131 -10.31 -8.06 -1.81
N LEU A 132 -10.12 -8.57 -0.60
CA LEU A 132 -11.16 -9.36 0.10
C LEU A 132 -12.40 -8.54 0.46
N ARG A 133 -12.30 -7.21 0.45
CA ARG A 133 -13.39 -6.26 0.73
C ARG A 133 -13.77 -5.42 -0.49
N CYS A 134 -13.14 -5.69 -1.62
CA CYS A 134 -13.43 -5.04 -2.89
C CYS A 134 -14.82 -5.46 -3.39
N PRO A 135 -15.67 -4.55 -3.86
CA PRO A 135 -16.97 -4.92 -4.43
C PRO A 135 -16.87 -5.60 -5.79
N ALA A 136 -15.77 -5.41 -6.53
CA ALA A 136 -15.51 -6.04 -7.81
C ALA A 136 -15.11 -7.51 -7.65
N LYS A 137 -15.37 -8.31 -8.67
CA LYS A 137 -14.74 -9.63 -8.79
C LYS A 137 -13.24 -9.46 -8.97
N PHE A 138 -12.45 -10.39 -8.43
CA PHE A 138 -11.01 -10.35 -8.64
C PHE A 138 -10.44 -11.72 -8.96
N LYS A 139 -9.31 -11.73 -9.65
CA LYS A 139 -8.47 -12.91 -9.87
C LYS A 139 -7.01 -12.54 -9.65
N ARG A 140 -6.26 -13.46 -9.08
CA ARG A 140 -4.80 -13.32 -8.92
C ARG A 140 -4.12 -14.10 -10.03
N TYR A 141 -3.16 -13.46 -10.71
CA TYR A 141 -2.28 -14.10 -11.68
C TYR A 141 -0.94 -14.45 -11.03
N SER A 142 -0.22 -15.38 -11.64
CA SER A 142 1.09 -15.83 -11.17
C SER A 142 2.07 -14.67 -11.14
N HIS A 143 2.94 -14.68 -10.13
CA HIS A 143 3.87 -13.59 -9.88
C HIS A 143 4.69 -13.24 -11.12
N LEU A 144 4.65 -11.97 -11.53
CA LEU A 144 5.32 -11.39 -12.71
C LEU A 144 4.98 -12.05 -14.06
N ASP A 145 3.99 -12.95 -14.12
CA ASP A 145 3.59 -13.63 -15.34
C ASP A 145 2.73 -12.72 -16.23
N MET A 146 3.41 -12.01 -17.12
CA MET A 146 2.75 -11.10 -18.06
C MET A 146 1.97 -11.83 -19.16
N ASP A 147 2.28 -13.09 -19.44
CA ASP A 147 1.54 -13.89 -20.41
C ASP A 147 0.22 -14.39 -19.84
N GLU A 148 0.22 -14.83 -18.57
CA GLU A 148 -1.03 -15.10 -17.87
C GLU A 148 -1.89 -13.84 -17.73
N LEU A 149 -1.27 -12.69 -17.38
CA LEU A 149 -1.99 -11.42 -17.32
C LEU A 149 -2.63 -11.08 -18.67
N GLU A 150 -1.90 -11.19 -19.77
CA GLU A 150 -2.43 -10.92 -21.13
C GLU A 150 -3.61 -11.85 -21.46
N ASN A 151 -3.47 -13.15 -21.19
CA ASN A 151 -4.55 -14.12 -21.40
C ASN A 151 -5.81 -13.78 -20.60
N LEU A 152 -5.63 -13.30 -19.36
CA LEU A 152 -6.76 -12.89 -18.51
C LEU A 152 -7.40 -11.59 -19.00
N LEU A 153 -6.63 -10.62 -19.47
CA LEU A 153 -7.13 -9.40 -20.08
C LEU A 153 -7.94 -9.73 -21.34
N GLN A 154 -7.38 -10.53 -22.24
CA GLN A 154 -8.04 -10.94 -23.48
C GLN A 154 -9.40 -11.64 -23.23
N LYS A 155 -9.47 -12.54 -22.23
CA LYS A 155 -10.67 -13.29 -21.90
C LYS A 155 -11.78 -12.44 -21.26
N ASN A 156 -11.41 -11.32 -20.65
CA ASN A 156 -12.33 -10.55 -19.80
C ASN A 156 -12.59 -9.14 -20.32
N ASN A 157 -11.92 -8.69 -21.38
CA ASN A 157 -11.99 -7.31 -21.86
C ASN A 157 -13.41 -6.82 -22.13
N ASP A 158 -14.28 -7.69 -22.66
CA ASP A 158 -15.66 -7.34 -23.05
C ASP A 158 -16.70 -7.76 -21.98
N ASN A 159 -16.26 -8.33 -20.86
CA ASN A 159 -17.15 -8.88 -19.84
C ASN A 159 -17.38 -7.95 -18.65
N PHE A 160 -16.61 -6.87 -18.52
CA PHE A 160 -16.63 -5.96 -17.38
C PHE A 160 -16.55 -4.50 -17.84
N ASP A 161 -17.11 -3.59 -17.04
CA ASP A 161 -17.11 -2.16 -17.36
C ASP A 161 -15.68 -1.60 -17.34
N THR A 162 -14.87 -2.01 -16.36
CA THR A 162 -13.45 -1.64 -16.23
C THR A 162 -12.64 -2.81 -15.68
N ILE A 163 -11.41 -2.98 -16.16
CA ILE A 163 -10.44 -3.89 -15.57
C ILE A 163 -9.38 -3.08 -14.83
N PHE A 164 -9.14 -3.41 -13.59
CA PHE A 164 -8.04 -2.87 -12.78
C PHE A 164 -6.91 -3.88 -12.72
N VAL A 165 -5.70 -3.48 -13.03
CA VAL A 165 -4.49 -4.29 -12.85
C VAL A 165 -3.72 -3.77 -11.64
N VAL A 166 -3.47 -4.66 -10.67
CA VAL A 166 -2.78 -4.34 -9.42
C VAL A 166 -1.45 -5.07 -9.37
N THR A 167 -0.38 -4.31 -9.31
CA THR A 167 1.01 -4.79 -9.20
C THR A 167 1.83 -3.80 -8.38
N GLU A 168 3.10 -4.12 -8.13
CA GLU A 168 4.05 -3.25 -7.44
C GLU A 168 5.24 -2.91 -8.34
N SER A 169 5.81 -1.73 -8.18
CA SER A 169 7.01 -1.35 -8.93
C SER A 169 8.26 -2.10 -8.46
N VAL A 170 8.29 -2.49 -7.19
CA VAL A 170 9.29 -3.37 -6.58
C VAL A 170 8.58 -4.19 -5.50
N PHE A 171 8.69 -5.50 -5.56
CA PHE A 171 8.16 -6.40 -4.55
C PHE A 171 9.15 -6.53 -3.38
N SER A 172 8.74 -6.11 -2.20
CA SER A 172 9.64 -5.89 -1.07
C SER A 172 10.28 -7.15 -0.50
N MET A 173 9.68 -8.32 -0.69
CA MET A 173 10.21 -9.58 -0.16
C MET A 173 11.25 -10.20 -1.08
N ASP A 174 11.01 -10.17 -2.40
CA ASP A 174 11.85 -10.81 -3.40
C ASP A 174 12.80 -9.81 -4.07
N GLY A 175 12.50 -8.50 -3.99
CA GLY A 175 13.32 -7.43 -4.57
C GLY A 175 13.22 -7.32 -6.08
N ASP A 176 12.28 -8.03 -6.68
CA ASP A 176 12.03 -8.06 -8.12
C ASP A 176 10.96 -7.05 -8.55
N TYR A 177 10.71 -6.96 -9.83
CA TYR A 177 9.81 -5.97 -10.43
C TYR A 177 9.23 -6.46 -11.76
N PRO A 178 8.01 -5.99 -12.13
CA PRO A 178 7.37 -6.39 -13.37
C PRO A 178 8.09 -5.81 -14.60
N ASN A 179 7.94 -6.48 -15.73
CA ASN A 179 8.35 -5.91 -17.01
C ASN A 179 7.42 -4.73 -17.38
N LEU A 180 7.80 -3.52 -16.94
CA LEU A 180 7.02 -2.30 -17.17
C LEU A 180 6.79 -2.01 -18.65
N LYS A 181 7.74 -2.32 -19.54
CA LYS A 181 7.58 -2.13 -20.99
C LYS A 181 6.46 -3.02 -21.52
N LYS A 182 6.43 -4.29 -21.10
CA LYS A 182 5.37 -5.23 -21.49
C LYS A 182 4.03 -4.83 -20.88
N LEU A 183 4.01 -4.36 -19.64
CA LEU A 183 2.79 -3.87 -18.97
C LEU A 183 2.19 -2.66 -19.70
N VAL A 184 3.03 -1.69 -20.12
CA VAL A 184 2.58 -0.54 -20.94
C VAL A 184 2.08 -1.00 -22.31
N ALA A 185 2.76 -1.95 -22.96
CA ALA A 185 2.31 -2.51 -24.23
C ALA A 185 0.93 -3.19 -24.08
N LEU A 186 0.70 -3.94 -22.99
CA LEU A 186 -0.60 -4.52 -22.67
C LEU A 186 -1.67 -3.45 -22.47
N LYS A 187 -1.35 -2.36 -21.76
CA LYS A 187 -2.28 -1.25 -21.56
C LYS A 187 -2.66 -0.55 -22.88
N ASN A 188 -1.77 -0.50 -23.85
CA ASN A 188 -2.08 0.04 -25.18
C ASN A 188 -2.97 -0.91 -26.01
N LYS A 189 -2.92 -2.21 -25.73
CA LYS A 189 -3.70 -3.24 -26.41
C LYS A 189 -5.06 -3.50 -25.78
N TYR A 190 -5.13 -3.44 -24.45
CA TYR A 190 -6.33 -3.67 -23.67
C TYR A 190 -6.57 -2.46 -22.74
N PRO A 191 -7.77 -1.85 -22.73
CA PRO A 191 -8.10 -0.76 -21.84
C PRO A 191 -8.25 -1.27 -20.40
N PHE A 192 -7.28 -0.90 -19.53
CA PHE A 192 -7.37 -1.19 -18.10
C PHE A 192 -6.77 -0.07 -17.25
#